data_7418fa6c3ee46ae406aecebecc1f8792
#
_entry.id   7418fa6c3ee46ae406aecebecc1f8792
#
_cell.length_a   1.000
_cell.length_b   1.000
_cell.length_c   1.000
_cell.angle_alpha   90.00
_cell.angle_beta   90.00
_cell.angle_gamma   90.00
#
_symmetry.space_group_name_H-M   'P 1'
#
loop_
_entity.id
_entity.type
_entity.pdbx_description
1 polymer ?
#
loop_
_entity_poly.entity_id
_entity_poly.type
_entity_poly.pdbx_seq_one_letter_code
_entity_poly.pdbx_strand_id
1 'polypeptide(L)'
;MERIYMDNAATTATDPKVFAAMEPYFTKVYGNPSSFHSFGREAREAVKEARDKVAQLIGAAESKEIVFTSGGTEADNYAIKGVAEELKDEGKHIITSAIEHHAVLHACEYLEDKGFEVTYLPVDEDGLVDPKAVAGAIVK
;
A
#
# COMPACT_ATOMS: atom_id res chain seq x y z
N MET A 1 24.86 14.54 25.75
CA MET A 1 23.40 14.44 25.96
C MET A 1 22.88 13.44 24.93
N GLU A 2 22.29 12.36 25.38
CA GLU A 2 21.72 11.35 24.49
C GLU A 2 20.45 11.92 23.83
N ARG A 3 20.32 11.75 22.50
CA ARG A 3 19.13 12.22 21.78
C ARG A 3 18.06 11.12 21.80
N ILE A 4 16.83 11.48 22.16
CA ILE A 4 15.69 10.58 22.15
C ILE A 4 14.83 10.92 20.94
N TYR A 5 14.60 9.92 20.06
CA TYR A 5 13.73 10.05 18.91
C TYR A 5 12.31 9.58 19.28
N MET A 6 11.32 10.46 19.10
CA MET A 6 9.93 10.23 19.53
C MET A 6 8.92 10.33 18.38
N ASP A 7 9.38 10.37 17.14
CA ASP A 7 8.54 10.49 15.94
C ASP A 7 8.51 9.18 15.12
N ASN A 8 8.30 8.07 15.82
CA ASN A 8 8.30 6.73 15.19
C ASN A 8 7.08 6.50 14.27
N ALA A 9 6.05 7.33 14.36
CA ALA A 9 4.94 7.30 13.40
C ALA A 9 5.36 7.78 12.01
N ALA A 10 6.31 8.73 11.92
CA ALA A 10 6.82 9.21 10.65
C ALA A 10 7.83 8.24 10.03
N THR A 11 8.78 7.71 10.83
CA THR A 11 9.79 6.76 10.36
C THR A 11 10.43 6.02 11.52
N THR A 12 11.08 4.89 11.22
CA THR A 12 11.84 4.09 12.18
C THR A 12 13.20 3.73 11.60
N ALA A 13 14.15 3.41 12.47
CA ALA A 13 15.42 2.83 12.03
C ALA A 13 15.18 1.45 11.40
N THR A 14 15.93 1.14 10.34
CA THR A 14 15.92 -0.20 9.76
C THR A 14 16.49 -1.20 10.75
N ASP A 15 15.79 -2.32 10.96
CA ASP A 15 16.30 -3.42 11.78
C ASP A 15 17.64 -3.92 11.22
N PRO A 16 18.67 -4.14 12.07
CA PRO A 16 19.98 -4.60 11.61
C PRO A 16 19.96 -5.92 10.82
N LYS A 17 19.04 -6.84 11.13
CA LYS A 17 18.88 -8.09 10.38
C LYS A 17 18.29 -7.85 9.00
N VAL A 18 17.33 -6.91 8.89
CA VAL A 18 16.77 -6.49 7.61
C VAL A 18 17.84 -5.82 6.77
N PHE A 19 18.62 -4.89 7.34
CA PHE A 19 19.72 -4.24 6.64
C PHE A 19 20.74 -5.26 6.10
N ALA A 20 21.16 -6.21 6.94
CA ALA A 20 22.09 -7.27 6.53
C ALA A 20 21.52 -8.15 5.40
N ALA A 21 20.20 -8.42 5.41
CA ALA A 21 19.54 -9.16 4.35
C ALA A 21 19.45 -8.37 3.03
N MET A 22 19.37 -7.03 3.10
CA MET A 22 19.33 -6.15 1.94
C MET A 22 20.70 -5.90 1.30
N GLU A 23 21.78 -5.88 2.09
CA GLU A 23 23.14 -5.50 1.66
C GLU A 23 23.59 -6.19 0.36
N PRO A 24 23.42 -7.51 0.16
CA PRO A 24 23.85 -8.19 -1.06
C PRO A 24 23.23 -7.63 -2.34
N TYR A 25 22.03 -7.08 -2.26
CA TYR A 25 21.32 -6.54 -3.42
C TYR A 25 21.82 -5.16 -3.88
N PHE A 26 22.60 -4.48 -3.05
CA PHE A 26 23.27 -3.24 -3.43
C PHE A 26 24.65 -3.47 -4.05
N THR A 27 25.28 -4.61 -3.79
CA THR A 27 26.71 -4.80 -4.12
C THR A 27 27.01 -6.05 -4.94
N LYS A 28 26.19 -7.11 -4.85
CA LYS A 28 26.44 -8.41 -5.47
C LYS A 28 25.33 -8.80 -6.45
N VAL A 29 24.05 -8.72 -6.03
CA VAL A 29 22.86 -9.13 -6.81
C VAL A 29 22.12 -7.89 -7.30
N TYR A 30 22.79 -7.03 -8.06
CA TYR A 30 22.31 -5.72 -8.51
C TYR A 30 21.76 -5.74 -9.94
N GLY A 31 21.60 -6.91 -10.55
CA GLY A 31 21.12 -7.04 -11.94
C GLY A 31 19.68 -6.52 -12.09
N ASN A 32 19.38 -6.01 -13.28
CA ASN A 32 18.00 -5.66 -13.61
C ASN A 32 17.18 -6.95 -13.81
N PRO A 33 16.12 -7.19 -13.00
CA PRO A 33 15.30 -8.41 -13.10
C PRO A 33 14.59 -8.59 -14.46
N SER A 34 14.49 -7.55 -15.29
CA SER A 34 13.95 -7.66 -16.64
C SER A 34 14.97 -8.13 -17.69
N SER A 35 16.26 -8.18 -17.36
CA SER A 35 17.30 -8.62 -18.28
C SER A 35 17.35 -10.14 -18.43
N PHE A 36 17.74 -10.63 -19.64
CA PHE A 36 17.75 -12.05 -19.96
C PHE A 36 19.05 -12.78 -19.55
N HIS A 37 20.12 -12.04 -19.26
CA HIS A 37 21.41 -12.64 -18.84
C HIS A 37 21.38 -13.11 -17.37
N SER A 38 22.46 -13.79 -16.94
CA SER A 38 22.54 -14.42 -15.62
C SER A 38 22.27 -13.47 -14.46
N PHE A 39 22.84 -12.26 -14.47
CA PHE A 39 22.61 -11.25 -13.44
C PHE A 39 21.13 -10.85 -13.32
N GLY A 40 20.43 -10.71 -14.46
CA GLY A 40 19.00 -10.41 -14.44
C GLY A 40 18.15 -11.58 -13.93
N ARG A 41 18.53 -12.81 -14.25
CA ARG A 41 17.83 -14.01 -13.72
C ARG A 41 17.97 -14.10 -12.21
N GLU A 42 19.19 -13.91 -11.67
CA GLU A 42 19.45 -13.94 -10.23
C GLU A 42 18.61 -12.88 -9.48
N ALA A 43 18.58 -11.65 -9.98
CA ALA A 43 17.75 -10.59 -9.40
C ALA A 43 16.25 -10.90 -9.49
N ARG A 44 15.79 -11.50 -10.58
CA ARG A 44 14.39 -11.91 -10.77
C ARG A 44 13.97 -13.00 -9.79
N GLU A 45 14.81 -13.98 -9.56
CA GLU A 45 14.53 -15.02 -8.56
C GLU A 45 14.45 -14.42 -7.15
N ALA A 46 15.32 -13.48 -6.81
CA ALA A 46 15.27 -12.79 -5.53
C ALA A 46 13.95 -12.00 -5.34
N VAL A 47 13.50 -11.27 -6.36
CA VAL A 47 12.22 -10.55 -6.33
C VAL A 47 11.04 -11.51 -6.21
N LYS A 48 11.10 -12.63 -6.94
CA LYS A 48 10.06 -13.67 -6.88
C LYS A 48 9.99 -14.28 -5.47
N GLU A 49 11.11 -14.69 -4.91
CA GLU A 49 11.16 -15.24 -3.55
C GLU A 49 10.62 -14.26 -2.51
N ALA A 50 10.99 -12.97 -2.61
CA ALA A 50 10.46 -11.94 -1.71
C ALA A 50 8.94 -11.81 -1.85
N ARG A 51 8.41 -11.85 -3.06
CA ARG A 51 6.98 -11.80 -3.35
C ARG A 51 6.24 -12.99 -2.76
N ASP A 52 6.78 -14.19 -2.93
CA ASP A 52 6.22 -15.42 -2.37
C ASP A 52 6.16 -15.37 -0.84
N LYS A 53 7.23 -14.86 -0.20
CA LYS A 53 7.27 -14.68 1.26
C LYS A 53 6.23 -13.67 1.76
N VAL A 54 6.05 -12.55 1.07
CA VAL A 54 5.02 -11.57 1.44
C VAL A 54 3.63 -12.16 1.26
N ALA A 55 3.36 -12.84 0.13
CA ALA A 55 2.10 -13.52 -0.11
C ALA A 55 1.77 -14.51 1.01
N GLN A 56 2.72 -15.35 1.37
CA GLN A 56 2.57 -16.31 2.47
C GLN A 56 2.31 -15.63 3.82
N LEU A 57 3.01 -14.52 4.12
CA LEU A 57 2.87 -13.80 5.38
C LEU A 57 1.47 -13.21 5.58
N ILE A 58 0.87 -12.68 4.51
CA ILE A 58 -0.46 -12.06 4.58
C ILE A 58 -1.60 -13.00 4.18
N GLY A 59 -1.29 -14.25 3.82
CA GLY A 59 -2.30 -15.24 3.44
C GLY A 59 -2.91 -15.02 2.06
N ALA A 60 -2.19 -14.37 1.13
CA ALA A 60 -2.63 -14.25 -0.25
C ALA A 60 -2.67 -15.63 -0.94
N ALA A 61 -3.66 -15.86 -1.79
CA ALA A 61 -3.81 -17.14 -2.49
C ALA A 61 -2.72 -17.36 -3.54
N GLU A 62 -2.28 -16.28 -4.20
CA GLU A 62 -1.25 -16.34 -5.23
C GLU A 62 -0.27 -15.16 -5.08
N SER A 63 1.02 -15.40 -5.34
CA SER A 63 2.06 -14.35 -5.27
C SER A 63 1.81 -13.20 -6.25
N LYS A 64 1.08 -13.41 -7.34
CA LYS A 64 0.72 -12.36 -8.30
C LYS A 64 -0.19 -11.29 -7.71
N GLU A 65 -0.87 -11.57 -6.58
CA GLU A 65 -1.68 -10.59 -5.85
C GLU A 65 -0.83 -9.54 -5.15
N ILE A 66 0.48 -9.79 -4.99
CA ILE A 66 1.40 -8.86 -4.37
C ILE A 66 1.98 -7.91 -5.40
N VAL A 67 1.78 -6.63 -5.20
CA VAL A 67 2.37 -5.57 -6.03
C VAL A 67 3.36 -4.76 -5.18
N PHE A 68 4.63 -4.75 -5.57
CA PHE A 68 5.63 -3.89 -4.94
C PHE A 68 5.53 -2.48 -5.51
N THR A 69 5.48 -1.49 -4.64
CA THR A 69 5.40 -0.07 -4.96
C THR A 69 6.58 0.68 -4.33
N SER A 70 6.78 1.94 -4.70
CA SER A 70 7.82 2.79 -4.15
C SER A 70 7.54 3.26 -2.71
N GLY A 71 6.30 3.10 -2.23
CA GLY A 71 5.90 3.51 -0.89
C GLY A 71 4.39 3.53 -0.71
N GLY A 72 3.93 3.89 0.51
CA GLY A 72 2.51 3.87 0.90
C GLY A 72 1.64 4.74 -0.02
N THR A 73 2.07 5.94 -0.37
CA THR A 73 1.29 6.82 -1.26
C THR A 73 1.00 6.18 -2.61
N GLU A 74 1.98 5.50 -3.22
CA GLU A 74 1.74 4.78 -4.48
C GLU A 74 0.83 3.57 -4.25
N ALA A 75 1.01 2.84 -3.16
CA ALA A 75 0.19 1.68 -2.82
C ALA A 75 -1.27 2.07 -2.64
N ASP A 76 -1.56 3.12 -1.86
CA ASP A 76 -2.91 3.64 -1.64
C ASP A 76 -3.57 4.08 -2.96
N ASN A 77 -2.86 4.87 -3.76
CA ASN A 77 -3.37 5.31 -5.06
C ASN A 77 -3.61 4.15 -6.02
N TYR A 78 -2.70 3.17 -6.05
CA TYR A 78 -2.83 1.98 -6.90
C TYR A 78 -4.06 1.16 -6.52
N ALA A 79 -4.26 0.92 -5.22
CA ALA A 79 -5.39 0.16 -4.72
C ALA A 79 -6.71 0.91 -4.95
N ILE A 80 -6.82 2.15 -4.47
CA ILE A 80 -8.08 2.91 -4.49
C ILE A 80 -8.51 3.21 -5.93
N LYS A 81 -7.60 3.79 -6.73
CA LYS A 81 -7.94 4.15 -8.12
C LYS A 81 -8.09 2.91 -9.00
N GLY A 82 -7.26 1.89 -8.80
CA GLY A 82 -7.32 0.65 -9.58
C GLY A 82 -8.64 -0.09 -9.38
N VAL A 83 -9.06 -0.26 -8.13
CA VAL A 83 -10.34 -0.91 -7.81
C VAL A 83 -11.53 -0.07 -8.29
N ALA A 84 -11.51 1.25 -8.05
CA ALA A 84 -12.57 2.14 -8.49
C ALA A 84 -12.77 2.10 -10.03
N GLU A 85 -11.70 2.17 -10.80
CA GLU A 85 -11.75 2.11 -12.27
C GLU A 85 -12.19 0.74 -12.79
N GLU A 86 -11.74 -0.34 -12.18
CA GLU A 86 -12.11 -1.71 -12.58
C GLU A 86 -13.60 -1.99 -12.34
N LEU A 87 -14.14 -1.52 -11.20
CA LEU A 87 -15.52 -1.80 -10.78
C LEU A 87 -16.50 -0.66 -11.09
N LYS A 88 -16.11 0.34 -11.87
CA LYS A 88 -16.94 1.56 -12.13
C LYS A 88 -18.31 1.29 -12.75
N ASP A 89 -18.47 0.16 -13.44
CA ASP A 89 -19.75 -0.25 -14.05
C ASP A 89 -20.64 -1.01 -13.05
N GLU A 90 -20.08 -1.47 -11.93
CA GLU A 90 -20.79 -2.14 -10.84
C GLU A 90 -21.23 -1.15 -9.75
N GLY A 91 -20.44 -0.09 -9.53
CA GLY A 91 -20.75 0.96 -8.56
C GLY A 91 -19.71 2.09 -8.58
N LYS A 92 -20.15 3.27 -8.14
CA LYS A 92 -19.32 4.48 -8.10
C LYS A 92 -19.34 5.17 -6.74
N HIS A 93 -19.59 4.45 -5.67
CA HIS A 93 -19.61 5.01 -4.33
C HIS A 93 -18.43 4.48 -3.50
N ILE A 94 -17.71 5.40 -2.89
CA ILE A 94 -16.54 5.14 -2.04
C ILE A 94 -16.84 5.67 -0.64
N ILE A 95 -16.54 4.90 0.37
CA ILE A 95 -16.66 5.30 1.77
C ILE A 95 -15.26 5.32 2.38
N THR A 96 -14.90 6.42 2.99
CA THR A 96 -13.62 6.61 3.68
C THR A 96 -13.80 7.38 4.98
N SER A 97 -12.77 7.43 5.83
CA SER A 97 -12.81 8.26 7.03
C SER A 97 -12.32 9.68 6.76
N ALA A 98 -12.77 10.65 7.55
CA ALA A 98 -12.37 12.05 7.41
C ALA A 98 -10.93 12.32 7.89
N ILE A 99 -10.29 11.38 8.59
CA ILE A 99 -8.95 11.52 9.17
C ILE A 99 -7.87 10.71 8.45
N GLU A 100 -8.17 10.24 7.26
CA GLU A 100 -7.21 9.47 6.45
C GLU A 100 -5.95 10.28 6.10
N HIS A 101 -4.89 9.56 5.81
CA HIS A 101 -3.70 10.19 5.23
C HIS A 101 -4.02 10.84 3.88
N HIS A 102 -3.35 11.94 3.56
CA HIS A 102 -3.55 12.67 2.29
C HIS A 102 -3.45 11.80 1.03
N ALA A 103 -2.68 10.72 1.06
CA ALA A 103 -2.60 9.76 -0.06
C ALA A 103 -3.96 9.13 -0.38
N VAL A 104 -4.79 8.88 0.65
CA VAL A 104 -6.16 8.36 0.52
C VAL A 104 -7.12 9.48 0.15
N LEU A 105 -7.11 10.61 0.90
CA LEU A 105 -8.02 11.72 0.67
C LEU A 105 -7.90 12.28 -0.75
N HIS A 106 -6.67 12.58 -1.21
CA HIS A 106 -6.46 13.09 -2.58
C HIS A 106 -6.79 12.05 -3.67
N ALA A 107 -6.68 10.75 -3.36
CA ALA A 107 -7.14 9.72 -4.29
C ALA A 107 -8.67 9.73 -4.41
N CYS A 108 -9.39 9.94 -3.30
CA CYS A 108 -10.83 10.09 -3.27
C CYS A 108 -11.28 11.37 -4.00
N GLU A 109 -10.69 12.52 -3.71
CA GLU A 109 -10.96 13.79 -4.41
C GLU A 109 -10.77 13.66 -5.93
N TYR A 110 -9.69 13.00 -6.37
CA TYR A 110 -9.48 12.72 -7.79
C TYR A 110 -10.62 11.88 -8.39
N LEU A 111 -11.15 10.92 -7.63
CA LEU A 111 -12.24 10.07 -8.11
C LEU A 111 -13.59 10.81 -8.13
N GLU A 112 -13.81 11.77 -7.20
CA GLU A 112 -14.96 12.69 -7.28
C GLU A 112 -14.97 13.48 -8.59
N ASP A 113 -13.79 14.01 -9.01
CA ASP A 113 -13.64 14.69 -10.30
C ASP A 113 -13.90 13.75 -11.52
N LYS A 114 -13.85 12.43 -11.31
CA LYS A 114 -14.17 11.41 -12.31
C LYS A 114 -15.61 10.91 -12.23
N GLY A 115 -16.42 11.50 -11.36
CA GLY A 115 -17.85 11.20 -11.23
C GLY A 115 -18.17 10.04 -10.28
N PHE A 116 -17.25 9.72 -9.37
CA PHE A 116 -17.54 8.88 -8.21
C PHE A 116 -18.17 9.71 -7.10
N GLU A 117 -19.00 9.09 -6.28
CA GLU A 117 -19.51 9.66 -5.04
C GLU A 117 -18.62 9.22 -3.89
N VAL A 118 -18.19 10.15 -3.02
CA VAL A 118 -17.35 9.82 -1.87
C VAL A 118 -18.05 10.27 -0.59
N THR A 119 -18.20 9.33 0.34
CA THR A 119 -18.69 9.61 1.69
C THR A 119 -17.53 9.62 2.68
N TYR A 120 -17.25 10.78 3.27
CA TYR A 120 -16.24 10.94 4.32
C TYR A 120 -16.91 10.79 5.69
N LEU A 121 -16.68 9.67 6.35
CA LEU A 121 -17.26 9.39 7.66
C LEU A 121 -16.53 10.17 8.77
N PRO A 122 -17.27 10.79 9.70
CA PRO A 122 -16.68 11.38 10.89
C PRO A 122 -16.13 10.30 11.82
N VAL A 123 -15.22 10.71 12.69
CA VAL A 123 -14.71 9.90 13.79
C VAL A 123 -15.09 10.53 15.12
N ASP A 124 -15.05 9.74 16.19
CA ASP A 124 -15.21 10.24 17.55
C ASP A 124 -13.92 10.91 18.10
N GLU A 125 -13.91 11.26 19.38
CA GLU A 125 -12.77 11.89 20.05
C GLU A 125 -11.52 11.02 20.16
N ASP A 126 -11.71 9.69 20.06
CA ASP A 126 -10.63 8.69 20.04
C ASP A 126 -10.17 8.33 18.62
N GLY A 127 -10.77 8.92 17.58
CA GLY A 127 -10.46 8.65 16.17
C GLY A 127 -11.13 7.39 15.62
N LEU A 128 -12.16 6.87 16.27
CA LEU A 128 -12.87 5.66 15.85
C LEU A 128 -14.06 5.99 14.93
N VAL A 129 -14.20 5.20 13.86
CA VAL A 129 -15.39 5.24 12.98
C VAL A 129 -16.48 4.35 13.56
N ASP A 130 -17.72 4.86 13.66
CA ASP A 130 -18.87 4.03 14.06
C ASP A 130 -19.23 3.04 12.93
N PRO A 131 -19.20 1.71 13.18
CA PRO A 131 -19.62 0.72 12.19
C PRO A 131 -21.05 0.90 11.68
N LYS A 132 -21.94 1.50 12.49
CA LYS A 132 -23.31 1.81 12.07
C LYS A 132 -23.35 2.94 11.03
N ALA A 133 -22.43 3.92 11.16
CA ALA A 133 -22.28 4.98 10.16
C ALA A 133 -21.84 4.40 8.81
N VAL A 134 -20.90 3.44 8.82
CA VAL A 134 -20.49 2.72 7.60
C VAL A 134 -21.68 2.00 6.98
N ALA A 135 -22.43 1.22 7.78
CA ALA A 135 -23.60 0.48 7.29
C ALA A 135 -24.69 1.41 6.73
N GLY A 136 -24.87 2.60 7.35
CA GLY A 136 -25.84 3.61 6.91
C GLY A 136 -25.42 4.36 5.64
N ALA A 137 -24.12 4.42 5.37
CA ALA A 137 -23.59 5.09 4.18
C ALA A 137 -23.57 4.20 2.93
N ILE A 138 -23.75 2.88 3.07
CA ILE A 138 -23.79 1.96 1.93
C ILE A 138 -25.06 2.23 1.12
N VAL A 139 -24.88 2.69 -0.13
CA VAL A 139 -25.97 2.82 -1.12
C VAL A 139 -26.17 1.49 -1.86
N LYS A 140 -27.40 1.26 -2.32
CA LYS A 140 -27.76 0.06 -3.09
C LYS A 140 -27.51 0.26 -4.58
#